data_1a7d09209e75924a90cc7808b00c0a15
#
_entry.id   1a7d09209e75924a90cc7808b00c0a15
#
_cell.length_a   1.000
_cell.length_b   1.000
_cell.length_c   1.000
_cell.angle_alpha   90.00
_cell.angle_beta   90.00
_cell.angle_gamma   90.00
#
_symmetry.space_group_name_H-M   'P 1'
#
loop_
_entity.id
_entity.type
_entity.pdbx_description
1 polymer ?
#
loop_
_entity_poly.entity_id
_entity_poly.type
_entity_poly.pdbx_seq_one_letter_code
_entity_poly.pdbx_strand_id
1 'polypeptide(L)'
;MMGFQSEGSAPLVQNIIVKNPETIATAIRIGNPVNREKAKIVKKESKGDFQAVTDEEIINAYKILAKEGVFCEPASAASVAGLIKNKNRIQKESTIVCVLTGNGLKDPDCAIKNNDAVFRKKIEPSLKNITKILGY
;
A
#
# COMPACT_ATOMS: atom_id res chain seq x y z
N MET A 1 9.40 0.51 16.39
CA MET A 1 8.46 0.95 15.31
C MET A 1 9.14 0.76 13.96
N MET A 2 8.44 0.28 12.94
CA MET A 2 8.99 0.15 11.57
C MET A 2 8.26 1.14 10.65
N GLY A 3 9.01 1.86 9.83
CA GLY A 3 8.46 2.75 8.81
C GLY A 3 8.78 2.20 7.42
N PHE A 4 7.79 2.23 6.53
CA PHE A 4 7.95 1.74 5.16
C PHE A 4 7.70 2.86 4.15
N GLN A 5 8.58 2.98 3.17
CA GLN A 5 8.47 3.91 2.06
C GLN A 5 8.47 3.13 0.74
N SER A 6 7.87 3.68 -0.31
CA SER A 6 8.05 3.11 -1.64
C SER A 6 9.50 3.30 -2.11
N GLU A 7 10.06 2.29 -2.77
CA GLU A 7 11.46 2.31 -3.25
C GLU A 7 11.77 3.53 -4.12
N GLY A 8 10.85 3.93 -5.01
CA GLY A 8 11.00 5.12 -5.85
C GLY A 8 10.76 6.45 -5.11
N SER A 9 10.41 6.41 -3.82
CA SER A 9 10.15 7.58 -2.97
C SER A 9 10.57 7.30 -1.53
N ALA A 10 11.87 7.00 -1.29
CA ALA A 10 12.38 6.53 0.00
C ALA A 10 13.45 7.44 0.63
N PRO A 11 13.18 8.75 0.84
CA PRO A 11 14.16 9.71 1.34
C PRO A 11 14.66 9.40 2.77
N LEU A 12 13.87 8.74 3.62
CA LEU A 12 14.29 8.36 4.96
C LEU A 12 15.18 7.12 4.96
N VAL A 13 14.91 6.17 4.08
CA VAL A 13 15.74 4.96 3.90
C VAL A 13 17.10 5.33 3.31
N GLN A 14 17.09 6.14 2.24
CA GLN A 14 18.30 6.54 1.53
C GLN A 14 19.06 7.68 2.22
N ASN A 15 18.44 8.33 3.20
CA ASN A 15 18.94 9.52 3.91
C ASN A 15 19.30 10.69 2.99
N ILE A 16 18.59 10.86 1.88
CA ILE A 16 18.74 11.95 0.89
C ILE A 16 17.39 12.61 0.57
N ILE A 17 17.41 13.72 -0.14
CA ILE A 17 16.24 14.27 -0.79
C ILE A 17 16.09 13.61 -2.16
N VAL A 18 14.94 12.98 -2.42
CA VAL A 18 14.60 12.41 -3.72
C VAL A 18 13.96 13.51 -4.56
N LYS A 19 14.66 13.98 -5.59
CA LYS A 19 14.19 15.12 -6.42
C LYS A 19 12.96 14.77 -7.27
N ASN A 20 12.93 13.57 -7.82
CA ASN A 20 11.83 13.07 -8.65
C ASN A 20 11.29 11.78 -8.03
N PRO A 21 10.44 11.87 -7.00
CA PRO A 21 9.86 10.68 -6.39
C PRO A 21 8.82 10.06 -7.32
N GLU A 22 8.91 8.75 -7.52
CA GLU A 22 7.98 7.99 -8.36
C GLU A 22 7.45 6.77 -7.62
N THR A 23 6.14 6.63 -7.56
CA THR A 23 5.45 5.45 -7.02
C THR A 23 3.98 5.49 -7.39
N ILE A 24 3.35 4.33 -7.46
CA ILE A 24 1.89 4.18 -7.57
C ILE A 24 1.17 4.63 -6.30
N ALA A 25 1.84 4.59 -5.15
CA ALA A 25 1.31 5.01 -3.85
C ALA A 25 1.38 6.54 -3.74
N THR A 26 0.45 7.24 -4.40
CA THR A 26 0.47 8.69 -4.60
C THR A 26 0.60 9.48 -3.30
N ALA A 27 -0.05 9.06 -2.21
CA ALA A 27 -0.01 9.75 -0.93
C ALA A 27 1.37 9.70 -0.22
N ILE A 28 2.26 8.80 -0.61
CA ILE A 28 3.65 8.72 -0.11
C ILE A 28 4.70 9.06 -1.18
N ARG A 29 4.29 9.62 -2.32
CA ARG A 29 5.17 10.15 -3.37
C ARG A 29 5.78 11.49 -2.92
N ILE A 30 6.60 11.45 -1.87
CA ILE A 30 7.16 12.62 -1.20
C ILE A 30 8.67 12.47 -1.10
N GLY A 31 9.39 13.27 -1.87
CA GLY A 31 10.86 13.21 -1.92
C GLY A 31 11.57 13.96 -0.78
N ASN A 32 10.88 14.90 -0.12
CA ASN A 32 11.41 15.66 1.02
C ASN A 32 10.32 15.83 2.09
N PRO A 33 10.14 14.85 2.98
CA PRO A 33 9.09 14.91 4.00
C PRO A 33 9.38 15.99 5.07
N VAL A 34 8.38 16.81 5.36
CA VAL A 34 8.46 17.92 6.32
C VAL A 34 8.86 17.45 7.72
N ASN A 35 8.34 16.30 8.16
CA ASN A 35 8.61 15.74 9.49
C ASN A 35 9.80 14.75 9.52
N ARG A 36 10.76 14.90 8.60
CA ARG A 36 11.92 14.02 8.48
C ARG A 36 12.67 13.83 9.81
N GLU A 37 12.96 14.92 10.50
CA GLU A 37 13.72 14.86 11.75
C GLU A 37 12.92 14.21 12.88
N LYS A 38 11.61 14.47 12.96
CA LYS A 38 10.74 13.76 13.91
C LYS A 38 10.71 12.26 13.65
N ALA A 39 10.64 11.84 12.39
CA ALA A 39 10.67 10.42 12.03
C ALA A 39 11.99 9.75 12.45
N LYS A 40 13.14 10.44 12.30
CA LYS A 40 14.43 9.93 12.77
C LYS A 40 14.49 9.79 14.30
N ILE A 41 13.90 10.73 15.04
CA ILE A 41 13.79 10.64 16.51
C ILE A 41 12.98 9.39 16.87
N VAL A 42 11.79 9.20 16.26
CA VAL A 42 10.94 8.02 16.50
C VAL A 42 11.69 6.72 16.19
N LYS A 43 12.41 6.65 15.07
CA LYS A 43 13.26 5.49 14.74
C LYS A 43 14.23 5.18 15.86
N LYS A 44 14.95 6.20 16.37
CA LYS A 44 15.96 6.05 17.45
C LYS A 44 15.31 5.61 18.75
N GLU A 45 14.26 6.29 19.20
CA GLU A 45 13.60 6.01 20.48
C GLU A 45 12.94 4.63 20.52
N SER A 46 12.30 4.22 19.42
CA SER A 46 11.64 2.92 19.31
C SER A 46 12.60 1.77 18.98
N LYS A 47 13.90 2.05 18.78
CA LYS A 47 14.89 1.09 18.25
C LYS A 47 14.38 0.43 16.94
N GLY A 48 13.63 1.19 16.16
CA GLY A 48 13.02 0.75 14.91
C GLY A 48 13.90 0.98 13.70
N ASP A 49 13.29 0.84 12.51
CA ASP A 49 13.98 1.06 11.25
C ASP A 49 13.07 1.63 10.15
N PHE A 50 13.70 2.14 9.08
CA PHE A 50 13.04 2.48 7.84
C PHE A 50 13.46 1.51 6.75
N GLN A 51 12.49 1.02 5.99
CA GLN A 51 12.73 0.11 4.89
C GLN A 51 11.93 0.54 3.65
N ALA A 52 12.44 0.15 2.48
CA ALA A 52 11.73 0.34 1.23
C ALA A 52 10.97 -0.92 0.81
N VAL A 53 9.82 -0.71 0.20
CA VAL A 53 9.00 -1.71 -0.48
C VAL A 53 8.79 -1.28 -1.93
N THR A 54 8.76 -2.23 -2.84
CA THR A 54 8.50 -1.95 -4.26
C THR A 54 7.03 -1.67 -4.51
N ASP A 55 6.71 -1.04 -5.64
CA ASP A 55 5.31 -0.84 -6.04
C ASP A 55 4.58 -2.17 -6.25
N GLU A 56 5.28 -3.21 -6.70
CA GLU A 56 4.73 -4.57 -6.81
C GLU A 56 4.40 -5.17 -5.45
N GLU A 57 5.29 -5.04 -4.45
CA GLU A 57 5.04 -5.48 -3.07
C GLU A 57 3.82 -4.74 -2.48
N ILE A 58 3.69 -3.43 -2.76
CA ILE A 58 2.54 -2.62 -2.31
C ILE A 58 1.24 -3.12 -2.95
N ILE A 59 1.21 -3.34 -4.28
CA ILE A 59 0.02 -3.84 -4.98
C ILE A 59 -0.38 -5.24 -4.49
N ASN A 60 0.59 -6.11 -4.25
CA ASN A 60 0.31 -7.43 -3.71
C ASN A 60 -0.35 -7.35 -2.32
N ALA A 61 0.18 -6.54 -1.43
CA ALA A 61 -0.41 -6.31 -0.11
C ALA A 61 -1.80 -5.65 -0.22
N TYR A 62 -1.98 -4.70 -1.12
CA TYR A 62 -3.24 -4.05 -1.42
C TYR A 62 -4.33 -5.06 -1.86
N LYS A 63 -3.98 -5.98 -2.78
CA LYS A 63 -4.88 -7.05 -3.24
C LYS A 63 -5.25 -8.03 -2.10
N ILE A 64 -4.30 -8.35 -1.22
CA ILE A 64 -4.56 -9.18 -0.03
C ILE A 64 -5.56 -8.48 0.90
N LEU A 65 -5.34 -7.23 1.24
CA LEU A 65 -6.24 -6.44 2.07
C LEU A 65 -7.65 -6.35 1.48
N ALA A 66 -7.76 -6.12 0.17
CA ALA A 66 -9.04 -6.07 -0.52
C ALA A 66 -9.81 -7.41 -0.42
N LYS A 67 -9.13 -8.56 -0.53
CA LYS A 67 -9.73 -9.89 -0.34
C LYS A 67 -10.25 -10.12 1.08
N GLU A 68 -9.61 -9.51 2.07
CA GLU A 68 -10.05 -9.52 3.48
C GLU A 68 -11.12 -8.46 3.78
N GLY A 69 -11.64 -7.77 2.75
CA GLY A 69 -12.68 -6.74 2.89
C GLY A 69 -12.15 -5.37 3.35
N VAL A 70 -10.86 -5.15 3.35
CA VAL A 70 -10.24 -3.88 3.76
C VAL A 70 -9.93 -3.03 2.54
N PHE A 71 -10.73 -2.00 2.32
CA PHE A 71 -10.56 -1.05 1.22
C PHE A 71 -9.74 0.17 1.66
N CYS A 72 -8.44 0.10 1.46
CA CYS A 72 -7.49 1.18 1.76
C CYS A 72 -6.85 1.74 0.49
N GLU A 73 -6.18 2.90 0.57
CA GLU A 73 -5.34 3.42 -0.52
C GLU A 73 -4.01 2.64 -0.62
N PRO A 74 -3.32 2.65 -1.79
CA PRO A 74 -2.04 1.93 -1.95
C PRO A 74 -0.96 2.32 -0.95
N ALA A 75 -0.89 3.61 -0.58
CA ALA A 75 0.05 4.10 0.43
C ALA A 75 -0.11 3.41 1.80
N SER A 76 -1.35 3.10 2.18
CA SER A 76 -1.67 2.37 3.42
C SER A 76 -1.19 0.92 3.36
N ALA A 77 -1.26 0.28 2.19
CA ALA A 77 -0.80 -1.09 2.00
C ALA A 77 0.72 -1.25 2.15
N ALA A 78 1.50 -0.16 2.09
CA ALA A 78 2.94 -0.20 2.27
C ALA A 78 3.35 -0.79 3.64
N SER A 79 2.58 -0.55 4.70
CA SER A 79 2.84 -1.13 6.03
C SER A 79 2.70 -2.65 6.01
N VAL A 80 1.68 -3.17 5.33
CA VAL A 80 1.44 -4.62 5.19
C VAL A 80 2.43 -5.25 4.21
N ALA A 81 2.81 -4.56 3.14
CA ALA A 81 3.90 -4.99 2.24
C ALA A 81 5.20 -5.18 3.01
N GLY A 82 5.54 -4.21 3.85
CA GLY A 82 6.71 -4.30 4.74
C GLY A 82 6.63 -5.43 5.75
N LEU A 83 5.44 -5.71 6.31
CA LEU A 83 5.20 -6.85 7.18
C LEU A 83 5.46 -8.17 6.44
N ILE A 84 4.88 -8.35 5.25
CA ILE A 84 5.04 -9.55 4.43
C ILE A 84 6.52 -9.76 4.07
N LYS A 85 7.22 -8.71 3.67
CA LYS A 85 8.65 -8.73 3.35
C LYS A 85 9.51 -9.21 4.53
N ASN A 86 9.12 -8.85 5.75
CA ASN A 86 9.88 -9.16 6.96
C ASN A 86 9.34 -10.36 7.75
N LYS A 87 8.36 -11.10 7.24
CA LYS A 87 7.67 -12.18 7.97
C LYS A 87 8.60 -13.17 8.68
N ASN A 88 9.73 -13.50 8.05
CA ASN A 88 10.69 -14.47 8.59
C ASN A 88 11.59 -13.89 9.71
N ARG A 89 11.56 -12.57 9.92
CA ARG A 89 12.31 -11.87 10.98
C ARG A 89 11.45 -11.55 12.19
N ILE A 90 10.16 -11.77 12.08
CA ILE A 90 9.20 -11.46 13.14
C ILE A 90 9.21 -12.62 14.13
N GLN A 91 9.30 -12.27 15.40
CA GLN A 91 9.26 -13.23 16.48
C GLN A 91 7.88 -13.89 16.56
N LYS A 92 7.84 -15.21 16.73
CA LYS A 92 6.58 -15.92 16.90
C LYS A 92 5.77 -15.33 18.06
N GLU A 93 4.46 -15.35 17.95
CA GLU A 93 3.51 -14.83 18.94
C GLU A 93 3.57 -13.29 19.16
N SER A 94 4.26 -12.56 18.29
CA SER A 94 4.24 -11.10 18.33
C SER A 94 2.88 -10.55 17.93
N THR A 95 2.40 -9.56 18.69
CA THR A 95 1.27 -8.73 18.27
C THR A 95 1.78 -7.63 17.35
N ILE A 96 1.23 -7.55 16.13
CA ILE A 96 1.63 -6.58 15.11
C ILE A 96 0.44 -5.69 14.77
N VAL A 97 0.69 -4.38 14.78
CA VAL A 97 -0.29 -3.38 14.36
C VAL A 97 0.21 -2.69 13.10
N CYS A 98 -0.50 -2.88 11.98
CA CYS A 98 -0.28 -2.13 10.74
C CYS A 98 -1.26 -0.95 10.69
N VAL A 99 -0.73 0.25 10.58
CA VAL A 99 -1.56 1.46 10.44
C VAL A 99 -1.93 1.65 8.98
N LEU A 100 -3.23 1.57 8.67
CA LEU A 100 -3.79 1.84 7.36
C LEU A 100 -4.37 3.26 7.37
N THR A 101 -3.60 4.22 6.87
CA THR A 101 -3.83 5.65 7.08
C THR A 101 -4.94 6.26 6.23
N GLY A 102 -5.22 5.68 5.06
CA GLY A 102 -6.16 6.23 4.11
C GLY A 102 -7.14 5.22 3.52
N ASN A 103 -8.36 5.69 3.26
CA ASN A 103 -9.40 4.92 2.59
C ASN A 103 -9.12 4.81 1.09
N GLY A 104 -9.53 3.71 0.46
CA GLY A 104 -9.34 3.45 -0.97
C GLY A 104 -10.03 4.45 -1.91
N LEU A 105 -11.06 5.15 -1.43
CA LEU A 105 -11.71 6.22 -2.20
C LEU A 105 -10.80 7.44 -2.45
N LYS A 106 -9.66 7.54 -1.79
CA LYS A 106 -8.66 8.58 -2.09
C LYS A 106 -7.91 8.32 -3.40
N ASP A 107 -7.85 7.06 -3.83
CA ASP A 107 -7.22 6.66 -5.10
C ASP A 107 -8.03 5.56 -5.80
N PRO A 108 -9.25 5.88 -6.26
CA PRO A 108 -10.13 4.90 -6.91
C PRO A 108 -9.57 4.37 -8.22
N ASP A 109 -8.76 5.16 -8.93
CA ASP A 109 -8.14 4.75 -10.19
C ASP A 109 -7.17 3.59 -9.99
N CYS A 110 -6.44 3.57 -8.89
CA CYS A 110 -5.59 2.45 -8.54
C CYS A 110 -6.40 1.16 -8.35
N ALA A 111 -7.54 1.24 -7.66
CA ALA A 111 -8.44 0.10 -7.48
C ALA A 111 -8.95 -0.44 -8.82
N ILE A 112 -9.37 0.46 -9.71
CA ILE A 112 -9.90 0.11 -11.04
C ILE A 112 -8.82 -0.54 -11.92
N LYS A 113 -7.60 -0.01 -11.91
CA LYS A 113 -6.49 -0.50 -12.73
C LYS A 113 -5.96 -1.86 -12.29
N ASN A 114 -5.95 -2.11 -10.98
CA ASN A 114 -5.33 -3.29 -10.38
C ASN A 114 -6.33 -4.38 -9.99
N ASN A 115 -7.58 -4.25 -10.39
CA ASN A 115 -8.59 -5.27 -10.14
C ASN A 115 -8.83 -6.10 -11.42
N ASP A 116 -8.42 -7.36 -11.39
CA ASP A 116 -8.55 -8.29 -12.50
C ASP A 116 -9.99 -8.78 -12.73
N ALA A 117 -10.87 -8.60 -11.72
CA ALA A 117 -12.24 -9.15 -11.70
C ALA A 117 -13.34 -8.13 -12.06
N VAL A 118 -12.99 -6.96 -12.62
CA VAL A 118 -14.01 -5.94 -12.86
C VAL A 118 -14.85 -6.25 -14.07
N PHE A 119 -16.16 -6.44 -13.85
CA PHE A 119 -17.17 -6.37 -14.88
C PHE A 119 -17.23 -4.96 -15.48
N ARG A 120 -16.38 -4.68 -16.47
CA ARG A 120 -16.31 -3.37 -17.14
C ARG A 120 -17.25 -3.27 -18.35
N LYS A 121 -18.18 -4.21 -18.55
CA LYS A 121 -19.14 -4.17 -19.64
C LYS A 121 -20.38 -3.40 -19.21
N LYS A 122 -20.64 -2.28 -19.90
CA LYS A 122 -21.99 -1.73 -19.91
C LYS A 122 -22.87 -2.71 -20.67
N ILE A 123 -23.95 -3.15 -20.05
CA ILE A 123 -24.94 -4.04 -20.64
C ILE A 123 -26.32 -3.44 -20.49
N GLU A 124 -27.21 -3.73 -21.45
CA GLU A 124 -28.62 -3.47 -21.29
C GLU A 124 -29.17 -4.25 -20.09
N PRO A 125 -29.90 -3.61 -19.15
CA PRO A 125 -30.39 -4.23 -17.94
C PRO A 125 -31.52 -5.22 -18.22
N SER A 126 -31.15 -6.44 -18.58
CA SER A 126 -32.11 -7.54 -18.77
C SER A 126 -31.62 -8.79 -18.06
N LEU A 127 -32.54 -9.62 -17.55
CA LEU A 127 -32.18 -10.86 -16.87
C LEU A 127 -31.29 -11.74 -17.74
N LYS A 128 -31.63 -11.86 -19.04
CA LYS A 128 -30.86 -12.63 -20.03
C LYS A 128 -29.41 -12.17 -20.16
N ASN A 129 -29.15 -10.86 -20.16
CA ASN A 129 -27.83 -10.31 -20.30
C ASN A 129 -27.01 -10.48 -18.98
N ILE A 130 -27.68 -10.32 -17.85
CA ILE A 130 -27.06 -10.47 -16.54
C ILE A 130 -26.63 -11.93 -16.30
N THR A 131 -27.53 -12.90 -16.52
CA THR A 131 -27.24 -14.34 -16.35
C THR A 131 -26.14 -14.79 -17.28
N LYS A 132 -26.15 -14.36 -18.55
CA LYS A 132 -25.08 -14.68 -19.51
C LYS A 132 -23.70 -14.19 -19.06
N ILE A 133 -23.61 -13.02 -18.42
CA ILE A 133 -22.33 -12.48 -17.93
C ILE A 133 -21.87 -13.17 -16.66
N LEU A 134 -22.81 -13.54 -15.79
CA LEU A 134 -22.52 -14.25 -14.55
C LEU A 134 -22.23 -15.75 -14.75
N GLY A 135 -22.43 -16.24 -15.98
CA GLY A 135 -22.17 -17.65 -16.31
C GLY A 135 -23.28 -18.62 -15.89
N TYR A 136 -24.52 -18.11 -15.78
CA TYR A 136 -25.74 -18.89 -15.53
C TYR A 136 -26.51 -19.13 -16.81
#